data_a357f8ae28e6f6da20d842fcdce57813
#
_entry.id   a357f8ae28e6f6da20d842fcdce57813
#
_cell.length_a   1.000
_cell.length_b   1.000
_cell.length_c   1.000
_cell.angle_alpha   90.00
_cell.angle_beta   90.00
_cell.angle_gamma   90.00
#
_symmetry.space_group_name_H-M   'P 1'
#
loop_
_entity.id
_entity.type
_entity.pdbx_description
1 polymer ?
#
loop_
_entity_poly.entity_id
_entity_poly.type
_entity_poly.pdbx_seq_one_letter_code
_entity_poly.pdbx_strand_id
1 'polypeptide(L)'
;MRRLGRALYRTAVAVSVLIVVFFCGFKALVRPPEQAAPPTASIPSRAPASDDPDTPEDESTATPTPVPLVRKEGFYTFLLAATDVGGGNTDTIMVAAYDTAEQKVGVVSIPRDTLVDRSFPKINAVYGSGGIEALKETVSDLIGIPIDHYMTVNIRAFKALVDAVGGIDFYVPCDMDYDDSTPGQELYIHYKEGMQHLNGQQALEVVRFR
;
A
#
# COMPACT_ATOMS: atom_id res chain seq x y z
N MET A 1 32.70 4.47 -51.38
CA MET A 1 31.32 4.27 -50.85
C MET A 1 31.10 2.89 -50.21
N ARG A 2 31.54 1.74 -50.77
CA ARG A 2 31.29 0.40 -50.16
C ARG A 2 31.93 0.11 -48.83
N ARG A 3 32.99 0.81 -48.38
CA ARG A 3 33.63 0.64 -47.07
C ARG A 3 32.87 1.37 -45.95
N LEU A 4 32.28 2.52 -46.26
CA LEU A 4 31.49 3.30 -45.29
C LEU A 4 30.18 2.58 -44.94
N GLY A 5 29.49 2.01 -45.91
CA GLY A 5 28.27 1.24 -45.68
C GLY A 5 28.49 -0.03 -44.83
N ARG A 6 29.64 -0.70 -45.05
CA ARG A 6 30.01 -1.87 -44.19
C ARG A 6 30.37 -1.48 -42.76
N ALA A 7 30.98 -0.34 -42.55
CA ALA A 7 31.25 0.19 -41.18
C ALA A 7 29.95 0.55 -40.47
N LEU A 8 29.05 1.29 -41.17
CA LEU A 8 27.73 1.67 -40.62
C LEU A 8 26.88 0.44 -40.28
N TYR A 9 26.86 -0.55 -41.11
CA TYR A 9 26.15 -1.82 -40.86
C TYR A 9 26.70 -2.55 -39.62
N ARG A 10 28.05 -2.62 -39.50
CA ARG A 10 28.69 -3.27 -38.31
C ARG A 10 28.41 -2.52 -37.04
N THR A 11 28.40 -1.19 -37.04
CA THR A 11 28.03 -0.40 -35.84
C THR A 11 26.56 -0.58 -35.48
N ALA A 12 25.65 -0.60 -36.48
CA ALA A 12 24.23 -0.84 -36.25
C ALA A 12 23.97 -2.22 -35.61
N VAL A 13 24.63 -3.26 -36.13
CA VAL A 13 24.54 -4.63 -35.57
C VAL A 13 25.09 -4.68 -34.15
N ALA A 14 26.25 -4.05 -33.92
CA ALA A 14 26.84 -4.03 -32.54
C ALA A 14 25.94 -3.32 -31.52
N VAL A 15 25.34 -2.21 -31.94
CA VAL A 15 24.37 -1.47 -31.06
C VAL A 15 23.12 -2.31 -30.81
N SER A 16 22.58 -2.98 -31.81
CA SER A 16 21.42 -3.88 -31.67
C SER A 16 21.72 -5.03 -30.70
N VAL A 17 22.88 -5.65 -30.81
CA VAL A 17 23.31 -6.72 -29.89
C VAL A 17 23.46 -6.19 -28.47
N LEU A 18 24.05 -5.00 -28.28
CA LEU A 18 24.15 -4.37 -26.96
C LEU A 18 22.77 -4.08 -26.35
N ILE A 19 21.82 -3.60 -27.11
CA ILE A 19 20.44 -3.36 -26.66
C ILE A 19 19.78 -4.67 -26.23
N VAL A 20 19.93 -5.74 -27.01
CA VAL A 20 19.36 -7.06 -26.67
C VAL A 20 20.00 -7.62 -25.41
N VAL A 21 21.33 -7.56 -25.29
CA VAL A 21 22.06 -8.03 -24.10
C VAL A 21 21.65 -7.20 -22.85
N PHE A 22 21.54 -5.88 -22.99
CA PHE A 22 21.07 -5.01 -21.91
C PHE A 22 19.64 -5.35 -21.49
N PHE A 23 18.74 -5.57 -22.44
CA PHE A 23 17.34 -5.89 -22.14
C PHE A 23 17.19 -7.28 -21.53
N CYS A 24 17.94 -8.28 -22.01
CA CYS A 24 17.97 -9.63 -21.42
C CYS A 24 18.60 -9.61 -20.02
N GLY A 25 19.69 -8.86 -19.84
CA GLY A 25 20.33 -8.67 -18.54
C GLY A 25 19.43 -7.95 -17.55
N PHE A 26 18.74 -6.91 -17.99
CA PHE A 26 17.75 -6.17 -17.20
C PHE A 26 16.59 -7.08 -16.76
N LYS A 27 16.01 -7.86 -17.67
CA LYS A 27 14.96 -8.85 -17.33
C LYS A 27 15.44 -9.93 -16.36
N ALA A 28 16.68 -10.35 -16.44
CA ALA A 28 17.25 -11.33 -15.52
C ALA A 28 17.53 -10.73 -14.12
N LEU A 29 17.79 -9.42 -14.06
CA LEU A 29 18.07 -8.71 -12.81
C LEU A 29 16.79 -8.25 -12.09
N VAL A 30 15.75 -7.89 -12.85
CA VAL A 30 14.43 -7.51 -12.31
C VAL A 30 13.66 -8.78 -12.02
N ARG A 31 13.81 -9.31 -10.80
CA ARG A 31 12.97 -10.40 -10.30
C ARG A 31 11.62 -9.82 -9.84
N PRO A 32 10.49 -10.49 -10.15
CA PRO A 32 9.23 -10.11 -9.55
C PRO A 32 9.35 -10.22 -8.02
N PRO A 33 8.66 -9.34 -7.26
CA PRO A 33 8.65 -9.42 -5.81
C PRO A 33 8.10 -10.78 -5.35
N GLU A 34 8.62 -11.28 -4.23
CA GLU A 34 8.18 -12.54 -3.64
C GLU A 34 6.79 -12.37 -3.03
N GLN A 35 5.89 -13.30 -3.35
CA GLN A 35 4.55 -13.31 -2.76
C GLN A 35 4.55 -14.07 -1.44
N ALA A 36 3.86 -13.53 -0.42
CA ALA A 36 3.66 -14.22 0.83
C ALA A 36 2.84 -15.51 0.62
N ALA A 37 3.12 -16.53 1.42
CA ALA A 37 2.37 -17.78 1.37
C ALA A 37 0.86 -17.53 1.62
N PRO A 38 -0.04 -18.24 0.95
CA PRO A 38 -1.47 -18.10 1.20
C PRO A 38 -1.79 -18.49 2.65
N PRO A 39 -2.74 -17.79 3.30
CA PRO A 39 -3.15 -18.13 4.65
C PRO A 39 -3.76 -19.54 4.69
N THR A 40 -3.37 -20.30 5.69
CA THR A 40 -3.92 -21.66 5.93
C THR A 40 -5.29 -21.61 6.59
N ALA A 41 -5.82 -20.42 6.91
CA ALA A 41 -7.07 -20.26 7.61
C ALA A 41 -8.27 -20.43 6.67
N SER A 42 -9.09 -21.44 6.92
CA SER A 42 -10.45 -21.53 6.39
C SER A 42 -11.31 -20.50 7.12
N ILE A 43 -11.84 -19.51 6.39
CA ILE A 43 -12.84 -18.60 6.95
C ILE A 43 -14.11 -19.42 7.20
N PRO A 44 -14.60 -19.55 8.45
CA PRO A 44 -15.90 -20.17 8.68
C PRO A 44 -16.96 -19.28 8.03
N SER A 45 -17.63 -19.79 7.00
CA SER A 45 -18.80 -19.15 6.44
C SER A 45 -19.90 -19.14 7.50
N ARG A 46 -20.14 -17.99 8.12
CA ARG A 46 -21.25 -17.78 9.02
C ARG A 46 -22.50 -17.62 8.16
N ALA A 47 -23.24 -18.72 8.00
CA ALA A 47 -24.59 -18.66 7.49
C ALA A 47 -25.47 -17.81 8.43
N PRO A 48 -26.37 -16.96 7.92
CA PRO A 48 -27.33 -16.27 8.77
C PRO A 48 -28.23 -17.32 9.45
N ALA A 49 -28.28 -17.28 10.79
CA ALA A 49 -29.22 -18.09 11.55
C ALA A 49 -30.64 -17.64 11.22
N SER A 50 -31.43 -18.52 10.61
CA SER A 50 -32.86 -18.36 10.53
C SER A 50 -33.45 -19.02 11.77
N ASP A 51 -33.96 -18.22 12.71
CA ASP A 51 -34.79 -18.67 13.82
C ASP A 51 -36.19 -18.98 13.30
N ASP A 52 -36.39 -20.17 12.71
CA ASP A 52 -37.69 -20.68 12.41
C ASP A 52 -37.80 -22.13 12.96
N PRO A 53 -38.63 -22.40 14.00
CA PRO A 53 -38.62 -23.65 14.73
C PRO A 53 -39.44 -24.80 14.09
N ASP A 54 -40.00 -24.65 12.88
CA ASP A 54 -40.93 -25.61 12.28
C ASP A 54 -40.56 -26.10 10.88
N THR A 55 -39.29 -26.46 10.62
CA THR A 55 -38.96 -27.15 9.37
C THR A 55 -38.47 -28.59 9.67
N PRO A 56 -39.06 -29.63 9.06
CA PRO A 56 -38.64 -31.03 9.29
C PRO A 56 -37.21 -31.23 8.72
N GLU A 57 -36.38 -31.91 9.50
CA GLU A 57 -35.04 -32.34 9.12
C GLU A 57 -35.11 -33.28 7.91
N ASP A 58 -34.76 -32.77 6.72
CA ASP A 58 -34.51 -33.62 5.56
C ASP A 58 -32.99 -33.87 5.47
N GLU A 59 -32.63 -35.12 5.66
CA GLU A 59 -31.28 -35.67 5.64
C GLU A 59 -30.68 -35.55 4.25
N SER A 60 -29.99 -34.49 3.91
CA SER A 60 -28.87 -34.44 2.95
C SER A 60 -28.34 -33.05 2.75
N THR A 61 -27.82 -32.45 3.79
CA THR A 61 -27.03 -31.24 3.58
C THR A 61 -25.54 -31.62 3.58
N ALA A 62 -25.04 -31.97 2.38
CA ALA A 62 -23.60 -32.04 2.17
C ALA A 62 -23.05 -30.67 2.53
N THR A 63 -22.39 -30.57 3.67
CA THR A 63 -21.60 -29.39 4.08
C THR A 63 -20.69 -29.05 2.92
N PRO A 64 -20.81 -27.87 2.29
CA PRO A 64 -19.92 -27.51 1.19
C PRO A 64 -18.48 -27.55 1.70
N THR A 65 -17.69 -28.42 1.13
CA THR A 65 -16.25 -28.47 1.41
C THR A 65 -15.69 -27.08 1.14
N PRO A 66 -15.06 -26.41 2.11
CA PRO A 66 -14.52 -25.07 1.91
C PRO A 66 -13.52 -25.13 0.76
N VAL A 67 -13.82 -24.44 -0.32
CA VAL A 67 -12.91 -24.29 -1.44
C VAL A 67 -11.72 -23.45 -0.92
N PRO A 68 -10.49 -23.97 -0.95
CA PRO A 68 -9.36 -23.19 -0.50
C PRO A 68 -9.25 -21.93 -1.37
N LEU A 69 -9.20 -20.77 -0.73
CA LEU A 69 -8.96 -19.51 -1.41
C LEU A 69 -7.55 -19.54 -1.98
N VAL A 70 -7.45 -19.67 -3.30
CA VAL A 70 -6.17 -19.62 -4.00
C VAL A 70 -5.91 -18.17 -4.41
N ARG A 71 -4.76 -17.66 -4.03
CA ARG A 71 -4.34 -16.32 -4.43
C ARG A 71 -4.09 -16.28 -5.94
N LYS A 72 -4.58 -15.21 -6.60
CA LYS A 72 -4.33 -14.95 -8.01
C LYS A 72 -2.83 -14.70 -8.23
N GLU A 73 -2.24 -15.36 -9.22
CA GLU A 73 -0.87 -15.12 -9.65
C GLU A 73 -0.70 -13.67 -10.16
N GLY A 74 0.41 -13.03 -9.81
CA GLY A 74 0.65 -11.62 -10.18
C GLY A 74 -0.15 -10.60 -9.38
N PHE A 75 -0.79 -11.01 -8.27
CA PHE A 75 -1.49 -10.11 -7.36
C PHE A 75 -0.64 -9.86 -6.11
N TYR A 76 -0.16 -8.63 -5.93
CA TYR A 76 0.73 -8.23 -4.84
C TYR A 76 0.03 -7.30 -3.86
N THR A 77 0.33 -7.47 -2.58
CA THR A 77 -0.24 -6.66 -1.50
C THR A 77 0.84 -5.92 -0.73
N PHE A 78 0.56 -4.66 -0.43
CA PHE A 78 1.48 -3.74 0.23
C PHE A 78 0.78 -3.09 1.42
N LEU A 79 1.38 -3.19 2.61
CA LEU A 79 0.96 -2.42 3.78
C LEU A 79 1.68 -1.07 3.77
N LEU A 80 0.91 0.01 3.77
CA LEU A 80 1.42 1.37 3.90
C LEU A 80 1.04 1.89 5.29
N ALA A 81 2.03 2.21 6.11
CA ALA A 81 1.82 2.68 7.47
C ALA A 81 2.55 4.01 7.71
N ALA A 82 1.80 5.05 8.11
CA ALA A 82 2.41 6.29 8.54
C ALA A 82 2.50 6.34 10.06
N THR A 83 3.71 6.59 10.56
CA THR A 83 4.00 6.65 12.00
C THR A 83 4.04 8.08 12.48
N ASP A 84 3.68 8.28 13.74
CA ASP A 84 3.85 9.54 14.45
C ASP A 84 5.35 9.90 14.64
N VAL A 85 5.64 11.08 15.15
CA VAL A 85 7.01 11.57 15.41
C VAL A 85 7.75 10.69 16.43
N GLY A 86 7.02 10.09 17.35
CA GLY A 86 7.56 9.20 18.40
C GLY A 86 7.76 7.75 17.91
N GLY A 87 7.20 7.38 16.76
CA GLY A 87 7.28 6.02 16.21
C GLY A 87 6.49 4.99 17.03
N GLY A 88 5.63 5.43 17.96
CA GLY A 88 4.86 4.56 18.83
C GLY A 88 3.51 4.14 18.27
N ASN A 89 2.90 4.98 17.44
CA ASN A 89 1.59 4.74 16.86
C ASN A 89 1.60 4.88 15.35
N THR A 90 0.63 4.24 14.71
CA THR A 90 0.35 4.42 13.28
C THR A 90 -0.98 5.14 13.10
N ASP A 91 -0.92 6.37 12.59
CA ASP A 91 -2.12 7.19 12.35
C ASP A 91 -2.77 6.91 11.00
N THR A 92 -2.00 6.39 10.05
CA THR A 92 -2.50 5.98 8.73
C THR A 92 -2.09 4.55 8.47
N ILE A 93 -3.07 3.71 8.18
CA ILE A 93 -2.87 2.30 7.84
C ILE A 93 -3.66 2.03 6.56
N MET A 94 -2.97 1.69 5.48
CA MET A 94 -3.59 1.38 4.19
C MET A 94 -3.03 0.08 3.63
N VAL A 95 -3.87 -0.67 2.95
CA VAL A 95 -3.46 -1.80 2.14
C VAL A 95 -3.67 -1.47 0.69
N ALA A 96 -2.61 -1.49 -0.08
CA ALA A 96 -2.65 -1.39 -1.53
C ALA A 96 -2.50 -2.80 -2.13
N ALA A 97 -3.32 -3.11 -3.12
CA ALA A 97 -3.25 -4.34 -3.88
C ALA A 97 -3.01 -4.01 -5.35
N TYR A 98 -2.01 -4.65 -5.96
CA TYR A 98 -1.67 -4.46 -7.35
C TYR A 98 -1.86 -5.75 -8.15
N ASP A 99 -2.73 -5.70 -9.13
CA ASP A 99 -2.94 -6.76 -10.13
C ASP A 99 -2.09 -6.45 -11.37
N THR A 100 -1.05 -7.24 -11.59
CA THR A 100 -0.14 -7.04 -12.71
C THR A 100 -0.75 -7.40 -14.06
N ALA A 101 -1.72 -8.31 -14.09
CA ALA A 101 -2.39 -8.74 -15.32
C ALA A 101 -3.39 -7.70 -15.80
N GLU A 102 -4.16 -7.12 -14.88
CA GLU A 102 -5.14 -6.08 -15.18
C GLU A 102 -4.56 -4.66 -15.10
N GLN A 103 -3.31 -4.51 -14.61
CA GLN A 103 -2.64 -3.23 -14.35
C GLN A 103 -3.49 -2.30 -13.48
N LYS A 104 -4.15 -2.87 -12.48
CA LYS A 104 -5.02 -2.14 -11.55
C LYS A 104 -4.43 -2.10 -10.15
N VAL A 105 -4.61 -0.96 -9.49
CA VAL A 105 -4.30 -0.77 -8.08
C VAL A 105 -5.60 -0.53 -7.33
N GLY A 106 -5.83 -1.32 -6.28
CA GLY A 106 -6.87 -1.08 -5.29
C GLY A 106 -6.23 -0.62 -3.99
N VAL A 107 -6.84 0.34 -3.30
CA VAL A 107 -6.36 0.81 -1.99
C VAL A 107 -7.53 0.81 -1.02
N VAL A 108 -7.31 0.25 0.17
CA VAL A 108 -8.25 0.31 1.28
C VAL A 108 -7.57 0.92 2.50
N SER A 109 -8.24 1.86 3.17
CA SER A 109 -7.77 2.46 4.41
C SER A 109 -8.39 1.72 5.60
N ILE A 110 -7.57 1.41 6.60
CA ILE A 110 -8.01 0.80 7.86
C ILE A 110 -8.01 1.91 8.92
N PRO A 111 -9.17 2.20 9.55
CA PRO A 111 -9.23 3.20 10.60
C PRO A 111 -8.29 2.86 11.76
N ARG A 112 -7.53 3.84 12.25
CA ARG A 112 -6.55 3.65 13.32
C ARG A 112 -7.14 3.13 14.64
N ASP A 113 -8.43 3.39 14.87
CA ASP A 113 -9.18 2.98 16.06
C ASP A 113 -9.87 1.61 15.90
N THR A 114 -9.61 0.88 14.81
CA THR A 114 -10.13 -0.47 14.60
C THR A 114 -9.72 -1.37 15.74
N LEU A 115 -10.72 -2.04 16.36
CA LEU A 115 -10.48 -2.97 17.45
C LEU A 115 -9.89 -4.28 16.91
N VAL A 116 -8.87 -4.78 17.60
CA VAL A 116 -8.18 -6.02 17.28
C VAL A 116 -8.01 -6.85 18.55
N ASP A 117 -8.01 -8.18 18.38
CA ASP A 117 -7.85 -9.11 19.51
C ASP A 117 -6.36 -9.25 19.87
N ARG A 118 -5.84 -8.23 20.51
CA ARG A 118 -4.45 -8.19 21.02
C ARG A 118 -4.39 -7.47 22.38
N SER A 119 -3.23 -7.48 23.01
CA SER A 119 -2.98 -6.81 24.29
C SER A 119 -3.33 -5.32 24.28
N PHE A 120 -3.28 -4.70 23.13
CA PHE A 120 -3.76 -3.34 22.88
C PHE A 120 -5.00 -3.41 21.98
N PRO A 121 -6.16 -2.88 22.42
CA PRO A 121 -7.40 -3.10 21.70
C PRO A 121 -7.48 -2.37 20.36
N LYS A 122 -6.65 -1.36 20.12
CA LYS A 122 -6.66 -0.56 18.87
C LYS A 122 -5.47 -0.89 18.00
N ILE A 123 -5.72 -1.01 16.69
CA ILE A 123 -4.71 -1.38 15.71
C ILE A 123 -3.53 -0.38 15.63
N ASN A 124 -3.75 0.91 15.90
CA ASN A 124 -2.71 1.93 15.87
C ASN A 124 -1.57 1.68 16.88
N ALA A 125 -1.86 1.05 18.02
CA ALA A 125 -0.88 0.75 19.05
C ALA A 125 -0.07 -0.54 18.78
N VAL A 126 -0.49 -1.36 17.83
CA VAL A 126 0.18 -2.62 17.50
C VAL A 126 1.61 -2.38 17.01
N TYR A 127 1.82 -1.33 16.20
CA TYR A 127 3.14 -0.99 15.71
C TYR A 127 4.13 -0.67 16.84
N GLY A 128 3.71 0.13 17.82
CA GLY A 128 4.56 0.51 18.95
C GLY A 128 4.93 -0.66 19.87
N SER A 129 4.08 -1.68 19.94
CA SER A 129 4.29 -2.86 20.80
C SER A 129 5.07 -3.99 20.14
N GLY A 130 4.93 -4.18 18.83
CA GLY A 130 5.51 -5.32 18.12
C GLY A 130 6.12 -4.99 16.76
N GLY A 131 6.23 -3.71 16.42
CA GLY A 131 6.82 -3.24 15.17
C GLY A 131 5.96 -3.54 13.94
N ILE A 132 6.59 -3.44 12.78
CA ILE A 132 5.89 -3.59 11.49
C ILE A 132 5.41 -5.02 11.24
N GLU A 133 6.14 -6.03 11.73
CA GLU A 133 5.75 -7.43 11.53
C GLU A 133 4.45 -7.77 12.29
N ALA A 134 4.31 -7.28 13.53
CA ALA A 134 3.08 -7.45 14.28
C ALA A 134 1.89 -6.71 13.65
N LEU A 135 2.13 -5.49 13.11
CA LEU A 135 1.09 -4.75 12.39
C LEU A 135 0.69 -5.48 11.11
N LYS A 136 1.66 -5.98 10.34
CA LYS A 136 1.45 -6.73 9.11
C LYS A 136 0.62 -8.00 9.36
N GLU A 137 0.96 -8.77 10.39
CA GLU A 137 0.20 -9.96 10.81
C GLU A 137 -1.23 -9.58 11.20
N THR A 138 -1.40 -8.55 12.06
CA THR A 138 -2.72 -8.08 12.51
C THR A 138 -3.59 -7.62 11.34
N VAL A 139 -3.02 -6.88 10.38
CA VAL A 139 -3.74 -6.43 9.18
C VAL A 139 -4.10 -7.63 8.31
N SER A 140 -3.18 -8.57 8.12
CA SER A 140 -3.42 -9.80 7.34
C SER A 140 -4.57 -10.62 7.91
N ASP A 141 -4.61 -10.78 9.25
CA ASP A 141 -5.69 -11.48 9.96
C ASP A 141 -7.04 -10.74 9.80
N LEU A 142 -7.01 -9.40 9.91
CA LEU A 142 -8.21 -8.57 9.80
C LEU A 142 -8.87 -8.64 8.42
N ILE A 143 -8.07 -8.60 7.35
CA ILE A 143 -8.58 -8.59 5.97
C ILE A 143 -8.65 -9.97 5.32
N GLY A 144 -8.09 -10.99 5.97
CA GLY A 144 -8.05 -12.38 5.46
C GLY A 144 -7.15 -12.57 4.23
N ILE A 145 -6.23 -11.63 3.97
CA ILE A 145 -5.32 -11.66 2.81
C ILE A 145 -3.88 -11.46 3.31
N PRO A 146 -2.92 -12.30 2.89
CA PRO A 146 -1.52 -12.12 3.27
C PRO A 146 -0.94 -10.83 2.67
N ILE A 147 -0.10 -10.16 3.44
CA ILE A 147 0.63 -8.96 3.02
C ILE A 147 2.04 -9.36 2.57
N ASP A 148 2.39 -9.03 1.32
CA ASP A 148 3.71 -9.38 0.76
C ASP A 148 4.79 -8.42 1.23
N HIS A 149 4.52 -7.13 1.10
CA HIS A 149 5.48 -6.06 1.33
C HIS A 149 4.89 -4.99 2.23
N TYR A 150 5.76 -4.19 2.80
CA TYR A 150 5.34 -3.03 3.57
C TYR A 150 6.20 -1.81 3.28
N MET A 151 5.64 -0.64 3.56
CA MET A 151 6.34 0.64 3.58
C MET A 151 5.89 1.42 4.82
N THR A 152 6.86 1.85 5.62
CA THR A 152 6.60 2.79 6.71
C THR A 152 7.04 4.19 6.32
N VAL A 153 6.19 5.16 6.57
CA VAL A 153 6.43 6.57 6.22
C VAL A 153 6.29 7.42 7.48
N ASN A 154 7.30 8.19 7.81
CA ASN A 154 7.20 9.25 8.81
C ASN A 154 7.10 10.61 8.12
N ILE A 155 6.89 11.67 8.90
CA ILE A 155 6.75 13.04 8.38
C ILE A 155 7.94 13.47 7.50
N ARG A 156 9.16 13.07 7.85
CA ARG A 156 10.36 13.40 7.05
C ARG A 156 10.35 12.65 5.72
N ALA A 157 10.03 11.36 5.74
CA ALA A 157 9.93 10.54 4.54
C ALA A 157 8.80 11.02 3.63
N PHE A 158 7.65 11.43 4.19
CA PHE A 158 6.55 12.02 3.43
C PHE A 158 7.00 13.26 2.65
N LYS A 159 7.65 14.22 3.33
CA LYS A 159 8.17 15.43 2.67
C LYS A 159 9.18 15.09 1.58
N ALA A 160 10.14 14.23 1.90
CA ALA A 160 11.17 13.82 0.94
C ALA A 160 10.58 13.08 -0.28
N LEU A 161 9.53 12.30 -0.10
CA LEU A 161 8.84 11.61 -1.20
C LEU A 161 8.18 12.61 -2.15
N VAL A 162 7.43 13.58 -1.60
CA VAL A 162 6.79 14.63 -2.41
C VAL A 162 7.84 15.46 -3.16
N ASP A 163 8.94 15.84 -2.50
CA ASP A 163 10.04 16.58 -3.13
C ASP A 163 10.73 15.75 -4.22
N ALA A 164 10.91 14.46 -4.01
CA ALA A 164 11.59 13.55 -4.95
C ALA A 164 10.80 13.37 -6.27
N VAL A 165 9.47 13.47 -6.22
CA VAL A 165 8.63 13.45 -7.43
C VAL A 165 8.46 14.82 -8.08
N GLY A 166 9.12 15.85 -7.52
CA GLY A 166 9.08 17.23 -8.04
C GLY A 166 7.92 18.05 -7.51
N GLY A 167 7.27 17.65 -6.44
CA GLY A 167 6.06 18.27 -5.90
C GLY A 167 4.78 17.60 -6.42
N ILE A 168 3.64 18.08 -5.95
CA ILE A 168 2.32 17.60 -6.36
C ILE A 168 1.40 18.78 -6.73
N ASP A 169 0.62 18.60 -7.78
CA ASP A 169 -0.47 19.52 -8.10
C ASP A 169 -1.70 19.12 -7.31
N PHE A 170 -2.17 19.99 -6.43
CA PHE A 170 -3.27 19.70 -5.53
C PHE A 170 -4.29 20.83 -5.53
N TYR A 171 -5.58 20.49 -5.58
CA TYR A 171 -6.65 21.47 -5.42
C TYR A 171 -6.94 21.69 -3.94
N VAL A 172 -6.53 22.84 -3.41
CA VAL A 172 -6.84 23.29 -2.05
C VAL A 172 -8.34 23.58 -1.99
N PRO A 173 -9.14 22.89 -1.15
CA PRO A 173 -10.59 22.92 -1.23
C PRO A 173 -11.24 24.17 -0.61
N CYS A 174 -10.49 24.91 0.20
CA CYS A 174 -10.93 26.16 0.84
C CYS A 174 -9.72 27.00 1.24
N ASP A 175 -9.96 28.27 1.53
CA ASP A 175 -8.92 29.10 2.17
C ASP A 175 -8.50 28.50 3.51
N MET A 176 -7.20 28.25 3.66
CA MET A 176 -6.59 27.72 4.87
C MET A 176 -5.75 28.80 5.52
N ASP A 177 -6.12 29.20 6.72
CA ASP A 177 -5.41 30.23 7.50
C ASP A 177 -5.34 29.75 8.96
N TYR A 178 -4.15 29.31 9.38
CA TYR A 178 -3.95 28.76 10.72
C TYR A 178 -2.51 28.98 11.19
N ASP A 179 -2.36 29.55 12.37
CA ASP A 179 -1.08 29.80 13.04
C ASP A 179 -1.04 29.10 14.40
N ASP A 180 -0.06 28.21 14.56
CA ASP A 180 0.30 27.64 15.85
C ASP A 180 1.78 27.92 16.12
N SER A 181 2.04 28.75 17.13
CA SER A 181 3.38 29.13 17.57
C SER A 181 3.85 28.34 18.78
N THR A 182 3.20 27.23 19.13
CA THR A 182 3.59 26.37 20.25
C THR A 182 5.00 25.84 20.04
N PRO A 183 5.95 26.09 20.98
CA PRO A 183 7.33 25.64 20.81
C PRO A 183 7.44 24.13 20.55
N GLY A 184 8.09 23.74 19.44
CA GLY A 184 8.26 22.36 19.01
C GLY A 184 7.10 21.76 18.23
N GLN A 185 6.01 22.52 18.03
CA GLN A 185 4.85 22.12 17.24
C GLN A 185 4.43 23.20 16.22
N GLU A 186 5.32 24.17 15.99
CA GLU A 186 5.04 25.30 15.13
C GLU A 186 4.44 24.87 13.79
N LEU A 187 3.33 25.50 13.42
CA LEU A 187 2.61 25.20 12.18
C LEU A 187 1.98 26.48 11.63
N TYR A 188 2.39 26.88 10.46
CA TYR A 188 1.89 28.07 9.77
C TYR A 188 1.30 27.65 8.44
N ILE A 189 0.01 27.84 8.25
CA ILE A 189 -0.75 27.39 7.08
C ILE A 189 -1.47 28.58 6.46
N HIS A 190 -1.05 29.02 5.28
CA HIS A 190 -1.63 30.14 4.56
C HIS A 190 -1.79 29.80 3.08
N TYR A 191 -2.89 29.11 2.74
CA TYR A 191 -3.18 28.71 1.37
C TYR A 191 -4.53 29.25 0.94
N LYS A 192 -4.63 29.70 -0.30
CA LYS A 192 -5.89 30.07 -0.93
C LYS A 192 -6.51 28.85 -1.62
N GLU A 193 -7.85 28.86 -1.70
CA GLU A 193 -8.58 27.88 -2.49
C GLU A 193 -8.08 27.88 -3.94
N GLY A 194 -7.96 26.69 -4.54
CA GLY A 194 -7.60 26.51 -5.94
C GLY A 194 -6.46 25.53 -6.17
N MET A 195 -6.10 25.36 -7.44
CA MET A 195 -4.98 24.52 -7.85
C MET A 195 -3.65 25.15 -7.45
N GLN A 196 -2.82 24.41 -6.74
CA GLN A 196 -1.50 24.82 -6.30
C GLN A 196 -0.50 23.70 -6.49
N HIS A 197 0.73 24.07 -6.85
CA HIS A 197 1.85 23.14 -6.87
C HIS A 197 2.54 23.18 -5.51
N LEU A 198 2.49 22.05 -4.79
CA LEU A 198 2.95 21.94 -3.41
C LEU A 198 4.24 21.13 -3.34
N ASN A 199 5.26 21.65 -2.66
CA ASN A 199 6.42 20.87 -2.23
C ASN A 199 6.09 20.02 -0.99
N GLY A 200 7.06 19.22 -0.51
CA GLY A 200 6.82 18.31 0.60
C GLY A 200 6.41 19.00 1.91
N GLN A 201 6.95 20.18 2.21
CA GLN A 201 6.56 20.94 3.39
C GLN A 201 5.14 21.49 3.25
N GLN A 202 4.83 22.08 2.11
CA GLN A 202 3.51 22.64 1.82
C GLN A 202 2.42 21.57 1.78
N ALA A 203 2.73 20.41 1.19
CA ALA A 203 1.82 19.25 1.21
C ALA A 203 1.53 18.78 2.64
N LEU A 204 2.54 18.75 3.51
CA LEU A 204 2.35 18.41 4.93
C LEU A 204 1.46 19.43 5.65
N GLU A 205 1.65 20.72 5.40
CA GLU A 205 0.85 21.79 6.01
C GLU A 205 -0.62 21.65 5.61
N VAL A 206 -0.90 21.44 4.33
CA VAL A 206 -2.26 21.22 3.84
C VAL A 206 -2.92 19.99 4.48
N VAL A 207 -2.19 18.86 4.59
CA VAL A 207 -2.71 17.63 5.22
C VAL A 207 -2.97 17.81 6.72
N ARG A 208 -2.24 18.70 7.39
CA ARG A 208 -2.40 18.97 8.84
C ARG A 208 -3.48 20.01 9.15
N PHE A 209 -3.99 20.71 8.16
CA PHE A 209 -5.10 21.65 8.36
C PHE A 209 -6.37 20.93 8.83
N ARG A 210 -7.04 21.45 9.90
CA ARG A 210 -8.25 20.88 10.52
C ARG A 210 -9.22 21.97 10.91
#